data_ed5764f5e2a78ba657d723c12338813d
#
_entry.id   ed5764f5e2a78ba657d723c12338813d
#
_cell.length_a   1.000
_cell.length_b   1.000
_cell.length_c   1.000
_cell.angle_alpha   90.00
_cell.angle_beta   90.00
_cell.angle_gamma   90.00
#
_symmetry.space_group_name_H-M   'P 1'
#
loop_
_entity.id
_entity.type
_entity.pdbx_description
1 polymer ?
#
loop_
_entity_poly.entity_id
_entity_poly.type
_entity_poly.pdbx_seq_one_letter_code
_entity_poly.pdbx_strand_id
1 'polypeptide(L)'
;AYGNPASKYTVQQNAGSVTPPAGFSKYLGVTSSSAYTVTSTDYFFLMQKVEGFNIADLGWGAVGALSVTLSFWVRSSLTGTFGGSITQGTTFGTSYPFTYTISSANTWEQKFITIAGPTIGSWPTDNTAGLAVSLGLGCGSTVSGSAGSWSNNQYFSATGATSVVGTNLATFYITGVQLEKGSTAT
;
A
#
# COMPACT_ATOMS: atom_id res chain seq x y z
N ALA A 1 -10.16 2.21 3.87
CA ALA A 1 -9.22 1.94 4.95
C ALA A 1 -9.70 0.74 5.77
N TYR A 2 -8.78 -0.07 6.25
CA TYR A 2 -9.06 -1.30 6.97
C TYR A 2 -8.21 -1.37 8.23
N GLY A 3 -8.80 -1.85 9.34
CA GLY A 3 -8.07 -2.01 10.59
C GLY A 3 -8.74 -3.03 11.51
N ASN A 4 -7.92 -3.89 12.10
CA ASN A 4 -8.31 -4.83 13.14
C ASN A 4 -7.18 -4.88 14.18
N PRO A 5 -7.48 -4.51 15.45
CA PRO A 5 -8.75 -4.01 15.97
C PRO A 5 -9.14 -2.61 15.43
N ALA A 6 -10.43 -2.28 15.51
CA ALA A 6 -10.96 -1.02 15.00
C ALA A 6 -10.50 0.20 15.83
N SER A 7 -10.73 1.41 15.28
CA SER A 7 -10.60 2.70 15.99
C SER A 7 -9.18 3.09 16.42
N LYS A 8 -8.15 2.61 15.72
CA LYS A 8 -6.76 2.98 16.03
C LYS A 8 -6.28 4.19 15.21
N TYR A 9 -7.06 4.62 14.23
CA TYR A 9 -6.79 5.79 13.41
C TYR A 9 -8.07 6.38 12.81
N THR A 10 -8.00 7.62 12.39
CA THR A 10 -9.03 8.30 11.60
C THR A 10 -8.55 8.49 10.18
N VAL A 11 -9.49 8.60 9.23
CA VAL A 11 -9.22 8.88 7.82
C VAL A 11 -10.07 10.07 7.38
N GLN A 12 -9.44 11.06 6.77
CA GLN A 12 -10.12 12.27 6.33
C GLN A 12 -9.46 12.85 5.08
N GLN A 13 -10.25 13.39 4.16
CA GLN A 13 -9.73 14.20 3.07
C GLN A 13 -9.12 15.48 3.64
N ASN A 14 -7.92 15.83 3.18
CA ASN A 14 -7.17 17.02 3.61
C ASN A 14 -6.98 17.13 5.14
N ALA A 15 -6.75 16.01 5.83
CA ALA A 15 -6.49 16.00 7.27
C ALA A 15 -5.31 16.94 7.62
N GLY A 16 -5.46 17.70 8.72
CA GLY A 16 -4.41 18.62 9.18
C GLY A 16 -4.19 19.85 8.28
N SER A 17 -5.02 20.08 7.26
CA SER A 17 -4.97 21.27 6.38
C SER A 17 -3.58 21.57 5.80
N VAL A 18 -2.85 20.54 5.41
CA VAL A 18 -1.51 20.66 4.81
C VAL A 18 -1.64 20.99 3.33
N THR A 19 -0.77 21.84 2.81
CA THR A 19 -0.69 22.13 1.37
C THR A 19 -0.25 20.85 0.62
N PRO A 20 -1.04 20.36 -0.37
CA PRO A 20 -0.65 19.24 -1.21
C PRO A 20 0.58 19.56 -2.06
N PRO A 21 1.25 18.55 -2.65
CA PRO A 21 2.32 18.80 -3.62
C PRO A 21 1.76 19.50 -4.88
N ALA A 22 2.63 20.16 -5.64
CA ALA A 22 2.26 20.86 -6.86
C ALA A 22 1.49 19.95 -7.82
N GLY A 23 0.41 20.46 -8.41
CA GLY A 23 -0.48 19.73 -9.29
C GLY A 23 -1.63 19.01 -8.59
N PHE A 24 -1.67 18.96 -7.25
CA PHE A 24 -2.74 18.34 -6.49
C PHE A 24 -3.45 19.36 -5.60
N SER A 25 -4.77 19.18 -5.44
CA SER A 25 -5.60 20.00 -4.54
C SER A 25 -6.16 19.22 -3.35
N LYS A 26 -6.06 17.89 -3.40
CA LYS A 26 -6.61 16.98 -2.40
C LYS A 26 -5.62 15.87 -2.08
N TYR A 27 -5.71 15.34 -0.86
CA TYR A 27 -5.02 14.14 -0.40
C TYR A 27 -5.88 13.39 0.60
N LEU A 28 -5.61 12.11 0.76
CA LEU A 28 -6.18 11.30 1.85
C LEU A 28 -5.22 11.36 3.03
N GLY A 29 -5.73 11.71 4.20
CA GLY A 29 -4.93 11.77 5.42
C GLY A 29 -5.41 10.77 6.46
N VAL A 30 -4.44 10.14 7.10
CA VAL A 30 -4.62 9.26 8.27
C VAL A 30 -3.98 9.93 9.47
N THR A 31 -4.66 9.87 10.62
CA THR A 31 -4.11 10.27 11.91
C THR A 31 -4.31 9.14 12.93
N SER A 32 -3.24 8.68 13.55
CA SER A 32 -3.29 7.68 14.61
C SER A 32 -4.03 8.23 15.85
N SER A 33 -4.90 7.42 16.43
CA SER A 33 -5.72 7.81 17.59
C SER A 33 -5.07 7.45 18.93
N SER A 34 -3.99 6.65 18.91
CA SER A 34 -3.29 6.17 20.11
C SER A 34 -1.91 5.62 19.75
N ALA A 35 -1.06 5.38 20.74
CA ALA A 35 0.14 4.54 20.58
C ALA A 35 -0.29 3.07 20.77
N TYR A 36 -0.64 2.40 19.67
CA TYR A 36 -1.09 1.02 19.72
C TYR A 36 0.04 0.04 19.39
N THR A 37 0.29 -0.91 20.29
CA THR A 37 1.24 -2.00 20.04
C THR A 37 0.58 -3.05 19.14
N VAL A 38 1.03 -3.13 17.90
CA VAL A 38 0.52 -4.09 16.90
C VAL A 38 0.90 -5.51 17.29
N THR A 39 -0.09 -6.39 17.41
CA THR A 39 0.12 -7.81 17.67
C THR A 39 0.27 -8.60 16.36
N SER A 40 0.60 -9.90 16.45
CA SER A 40 0.98 -10.71 15.28
C SER A 40 -0.10 -10.79 14.19
N THR A 41 -1.38 -10.76 14.56
CA THR A 41 -2.52 -10.90 13.64
C THR A 41 -3.18 -9.57 13.27
N ASP A 42 -2.77 -8.47 13.89
CA ASP A 42 -3.37 -7.16 13.66
C ASP A 42 -2.97 -6.61 12.28
N TYR A 43 -3.87 -5.84 11.69
CA TYR A 43 -3.60 -5.16 10.44
C TYR A 43 -4.26 -3.78 10.37
N PHE A 44 -3.52 -2.82 9.85
CA PHE A 44 -3.98 -1.46 9.57
C PHE A 44 -3.38 -1.03 8.25
N PHE A 45 -4.24 -0.70 7.27
CA PHE A 45 -3.78 -0.27 5.95
C PHE A 45 -4.84 0.56 5.20
N LEU A 46 -4.39 1.37 4.26
CA LEU A 46 -5.20 1.90 3.18
C LEU A 46 -5.19 0.90 2.03
N MET A 47 -6.32 0.70 1.36
CA MET A 47 -6.40 -0.20 0.21
C MET A 47 -7.27 0.40 -0.88
N GLN A 48 -6.80 0.23 -2.12
CA GLN A 48 -7.57 0.43 -3.35
C GLN A 48 -7.59 -0.86 -4.14
N LYS A 49 -8.78 -1.30 -4.54
CA LYS A 49 -8.96 -2.43 -5.46
C LYS A 49 -9.03 -1.91 -6.90
N VAL A 50 -8.45 -2.67 -7.82
CA VAL A 50 -8.53 -2.47 -9.25
C VAL A 50 -9.30 -3.64 -9.85
N GLU A 51 -10.27 -3.34 -10.71
CA GLU A 51 -11.12 -4.34 -11.38
C GLU A 51 -10.30 -5.22 -12.33
N GLY A 52 -10.68 -6.49 -12.48
CA GLY A 52 -9.98 -7.46 -13.29
C GLY A 52 -9.87 -7.08 -14.77
N PHE A 53 -10.89 -6.45 -15.34
CA PHE A 53 -10.81 -5.95 -16.72
C PHE A 53 -9.67 -4.96 -16.95
N ASN A 54 -9.34 -4.15 -15.93
CA ASN A 54 -8.28 -3.15 -16.02
C ASN A 54 -6.86 -3.71 -15.85
N ILE A 55 -6.73 -5.01 -15.56
CA ILE A 55 -5.44 -5.71 -15.44
C ILE A 55 -5.31 -6.91 -16.37
N ALA A 56 -6.34 -7.21 -17.18
CA ALA A 56 -6.39 -8.39 -18.03
C ALA A 56 -5.21 -8.46 -19.02
N ASP A 57 -4.77 -7.31 -19.52
CA ASP A 57 -3.66 -7.19 -20.45
C ASP A 57 -2.26 -7.33 -19.81
N LEU A 58 -2.18 -7.44 -18.48
CA LEU A 58 -0.92 -7.70 -17.77
C LEU A 58 -0.49 -9.17 -17.86
N GLY A 59 -1.41 -10.09 -18.16
CA GLY A 59 -1.12 -11.53 -18.27
C GLY A 59 -0.62 -12.16 -16.96
N TRP A 60 -1.04 -11.62 -15.81
CA TRP A 60 -0.58 -12.07 -14.50
C TRP A 60 -1.05 -13.50 -14.19
N GLY A 61 -0.18 -14.27 -13.55
CA GLY A 61 -0.37 -15.69 -13.24
C GLY A 61 0.23 -16.63 -14.31
N ALA A 62 0.92 -16.09 -15.32
CA ALA A 62 1.52 -16.87 -16.41
C ALA A 62 2.93 -16.38 -16.74
N VAL A 63 3.65 -17.20 -17.50
CA VAL A 63 4.93 -16.80 -18.11
C VAL A 63 4.69 -15.64 -19.06
N GLY A 64 5.53 -14.60 -18.98
CA GLY A 64 5.38 -13.38 -19.77
C GLY A 64 4.53 -12.30 -19.10
N ALA A 65 4.11 -12.50 -17.85
CA ALA A 65 3.42 -11.50 -17.04
C ALA A 65 4.18 -10.16 -17.03
N LEU A 66 3.47 -9.08 -17.33
CA LEU A 66 4.07 -7.75 -17.47
C LEU A 66 4.27 -7.07 -16.12
N SER A 67 5.35 -6.31 -16.00
CA SER A 67 5.62 -5.48 -14.83
C SER A 67 4.64 -4.32 -14.74
N VAL A 68 4.46 -3.82 -13.53
CA VAL A 68 3.77 -2.55 -13.25
C VAL A 68 4.67 -1.64 -12.43
N THR A 69 4.44 -0.34 -12.54
CA THR A 69 5.06 0.66 -11.66
C THR A 69 3.97 1.37 -10.88
N LEU A 70 4.07 1.30 -9.56
CA LEU A 70 3.26 2.06 -8.61
C LEU A 70 3.98 3.35 -8.28
N SER A 71 3.33 4.49 -8.49
CA SER A 71 3.85 5.80 -8.07
C SER A 71 2.83 6.52 -7.19
N PHE A 72 3.32 7.33 -6.26
CA PHE A 72 2.49 8.14 -5.37
C PHE A 72 3.30 9.21 -4.65
N TRP A 73 2.61 10.26 -4.21
CA TRP A 73 3.16 11.23 -3.26
C TRP A 73 2.74 10.86 -1.84
N VAL A 74 3.69 10.86 -0.93
CA VAL A 74 3.48 10.50 0.48
C VAL A 74 4.13 11.51 1.40
N ARG A 75 3.51 11.74 2.56
CA ARG A 75 4.01 12.58 3.64
C ARG A 75 3.63 11.94 4.98
N SER A 76 4.55 11.87 5.92
CA SER A 76 4.27 11.37 7.27
C SER A 76 4.99 12.22 8.32
N SER A 77 4.47 12.24 9.53
CA SER A 77 5.19 12.78 10.69
C SER A 77 6.32 11.88 11.18
N LEU A 78 6.36 10.63 10.69
CA LEU A 78 7.40 9.65 10.98
C LEU A 78 8.33 9.50 9.77
N THR A 79 9.59 9.20 10.03
CA THR A 79 10.59 8.77 9.04
C THR A 79 10.87 7.29 9.17
N GLY A 80 11.52 6.71 8.15
CA GLY A 80 11.93 5.31 8.16
C GLY A 80 11.40 4.51 6.97
N THR A 81 11.45 3.20 7.06
CA THR A 81 10.98 2.29 6.02
C THR A 81 9.52 1.96 6.23
N PHE A 82 8.69 2.37 5.29
CA PHE A 82 7.27 2.04 5.25
C PHE A 82 7.03 0.87 4.31
N GLY A 83 5.90 0.20 4.47
CA GLY A 83 5.56 -0.97 3.67
C GLY A 83 4.18 -0.89 3.05
N GLY A 84 4.00 -1.67 2.01
CA GLY A 84 2.72 -1.94 1.36
C GLY A 84 2.75 -3.29 0.67
N SER A 85 1.72 -3.61 -0.06
CA SER A 85 1.63 -4.84 -0.84
C SER A 85 0.70 -4.68 -2.04
N ILE A 86 1.03 -5.35 -3.14
CA ILE A 86 0.04 -5.69 -4.17
C ILE A 86 -0.43 -7.11 -3.89
N THR A 87 -1.74 -7.31 -3.85
CA THR A 87 -2.35 -8.62 -3.62
C THR A 87 -3.32 -8.97 -4.73
N GLN A 88 -3.60 -10.25 -4.90
CA GLN A 88 -4.75 -10.71 -5.68
C GLN A 88 -6.04 -10.13 -5.05
N GLY A 89 -6.93 -9.58 -5.88
CA GLY A 89 -7.98 -8.67 -5.43
C GLY A 89 -9.16 -9.31 -4.68
N THR A 90 -9.44 -10.60 -4.89
CA THR A 90 -10.59 -11.30 -4.28
C THR A 90 -10.20 -12.04 -3.02
N THR A 91 -9.21 -12.94 -3.08
CA THR A 91 -8.82 -13.81 -1.97
C THR A 91 -7.63 -13.28 -1.17
N PHE A 92 -6.87 -12.32 -1.72
CA PHE A 92 -5.58 -11.84 -1.20
C PHE A 92 -4.53 -12.96 -1.02
N GLY A 93 -4.76 -14.14 -1.61
CA GLY A 93 -3.95 -15.34 -1.40
C GLY A 93 -2.56 -15.30 -2.05
N THR A 94 -2.34 -14.38 -2.99
CA THR A 94 -1.03 -14.12 -3.61
C THR A 94 -0.70 -12.66 -3.37
N SER A 95 0.52 -12.36 -2.90
CA SER A 95 0.93 -11.02 -2.53
C SER A 95 2.38 -10.71 -2.88
N TYR A 96 2.67 -9.44 -3.11
CA TYR A 96 4.00 -8.87 -3.28
C TYR A 96 4.18 -7.73 -2.29
N PRO A 97 4.76 -7.98 -1.11
CA PRO A 97 5.13 -6.92 -0.19
C PRO A 97 6.23 -6.04 -0.79
N PHE A 98 6.13 -4.73 -0.59
CA PHE A 98 7.12 -3.76 -1.00
C PHE A 98 7.43 -2.76 0.10
N THR A 99 8.58 -2.10 -0.01
CA THR A 99 8.99 -1.04 0.90
C THR A 99 9.31 0.24 0.16
N TYR A 100 9.19 1.36 0.88
CA TYR A 100 9.66 2.68 0.47
C TYR A 100 10.12 3.46 1.70
N THR A 101 11.08 4.35 1.53
CA THR A 101 11.61 5.16 2.64
C THR A 101 10.99 6.55 2.62
N ILE A 102 10.53 7.02 3.78
CA ILE A 102 10.25 8.45 4.01
C ILE A 102 11.46 9.01 4.75
N SER A 103 12.19 9.90 4.10
CA SER A 103 13.47 10.41 4.57
C SER A 103 13.33 11.64 5.46
N SER A 104 12.31 12.46 5.22
CA SER A 104 12.07 13.70 5.94
C SER A 104 10.65 13.76 6.49
N ALA A 105 10.55 13.89 7.81
CA ALA A 105 9.25 14.06 8.46
C ALA A 105 8.53 15.30 7.93
N ASN A 106 7.21 15.20 7.81
CA ASN A 106 6.35 16.31 7.40
C ASN A 106 6.69 16.92 6.03
N THR A 107 7.33 16.17 5.13
CA THR A 107 7.69 16.59 3.77
C THR A 107 7.03 15.67 2.76
N TRP A 108 6.47 16.20 1.68
CA TRP A 108 5.97 15.43 0.57
C TRP A 108 7.12 14.84 -0.25
N GLU A 109 7.11 13.54 -0.43
CA GLU A 109 8.08 12.80 -1.23
C GLU A 109 7.36 11.94 -2.27
N GLN A 110 7.81 11.96 -3.51
CA GLN A 110 7.29 11.05 -4.55
C GLN A 110 8.02 9.72 -4.48
N LYS A 111 7.27 8.62 -4.62
CA LYS A 111 7.79 7.25 -4.59
C LYS A 111 7.43 6.52 -5.86
N PHE A 112 8.35 5.66 -6.29
CA PHE A 112 8.22 4.80 -7.47
C PHE A 112 8.64 3.39 -7.08
N ILE A 113 7.79 2.40 -7.38
CA ILE A 113 8.04 1.00 -7.04
C ILE A 113 7.68 0.17 -8.26
N THR A 114 8.69 -0.38 -8.92
CA THR A 114 8.50 -1.29 -10.05
C THR A 114 8.38 -2.73 -9.52
N ILE A 115 7.35 -3.42 -9.97
CA ILE A 115 6.98 -4.76 -9.52
C ILE A 115 6.89 -5.65 -10.76
N ALA A 116 7.71 -6.70 -10.81
CA ALA A 116 7.63 -7.71 -11.86
C ALA A 116 6.29 -8.44 -11.81
N GLY A 117 5.70 -8.75 -12.95
CA GLY A 117 4.45 -9.50 -13.00
C GLY A 117 4.60 -10.90 -12.38
N PRO A 118 3.59 -11.38 -11.64
CA PRO A 118 3.62 -12.70 -11.04
C PRO A 118 3.44 -13.80 -12.09
N THR A 119 4.20 -14.88 -11.96
CA THR A 119 3.97 -16.13 -12.71
C THR A 119 3.13 -17.12 -11.91
N ILE A 120 2.70 -16.75 -10.71
CA ILE A 120 1.90 -17.55 -9.76
C ILE A 120 0.57 -16.86 -9.48
N GLY A 121 -0.36 -17.62 -8.88
CA GLY A 121 -1.69 -17.12 -8.51
C GLY A 121 -2.69 -17.18 -9.66
N SER A 122 -3.96 -16.98 -9.33
CA SER A 122 -5.07 -16.85 -10.28
C SER A 122 -5.62 -15.44 -10.19
N TRP A 123 -5.52 -14.70 -11.27
CA TRP A 123 -5.86 -13.26 -11.31
C TRP A 123 -7.16 -13.08 -12.11
N PRO A 124 -8.24 -12.60 -11.48
CA PRO A 124 -9.50 -12.31 -12.17
C PRO A 124 -9.29 -11.30 -13.31
N THR A 125 -9.92 -11.57 -14.44
CA THR A 125 -9.93 -10.70 -15.63
C THR A 125 -11.35 -10.30 -16.03
N ASP A 126 -12.24 -10.26 -15.07
CA ASP A 126 -13.65 -9.92 -15.19
C ASP A 126 -13.97 -8.64 -14.37
N ASN A 127 -15.25 -8.39 -14.09
CA ASN A 127 -15.69 -7.24 -13.28
C ASN A 127 -15.47 -7.40 -11.77
N THR A 128 -14.88 -8.49 -11.32
CA THR A 128 -14.49 -8.63 -9.92
C THR A 128 -13.15 -7.93 -9.65
N ALA A 129 -12.74 -7.84 -8.40
CA ALA A 129 -11.45 -7.23 -8.06
C ALA A 129 -10.28 -8.10 -8.57
N GLY A 130 -9.53 -7.62 -9.54
CA GLY A 130 -8.36 -8.27 -10.11
C GLY A 130 -7.16 -8.19 -9.16
N LEU A 131 -6.79 -6.98 -8.74
CA LEU A 131 -5.74 -6.75 -7.76
C LEU A 131 -6.17 -5.73 -6.70
N ALA A 132 -5.42 -5.68 -5.61
CA ALA A 132 -5.51 -4.62 -4.62
C ALA A 132 -4.13 -4.09 -4.27
N VAL A 133 -4.00 -2.77 -4.15
CA VAL A 133 -2.82 -2.07 -3.63
C VAL A 133 -3.11 -1.69 -2.19
N SER A 134 -2.27 -2.11 -1.26
CA SER A 134 -2.34 -1.72 0.16
C SER A 134 -1.10 -0.96 0.59
N LEU A 135 -1.30 0.04 1.45
CA LEU A 135 -0.26 0.82 2.11
C LEU A 135 -0.40 0.60 3.61
N GLY A 136 0.59 -0.04 4.21
CA GLY A 136 0.60 -0.44 5.60
C GLY A 136 0.70 0.76 6.54
N LEU A 137 -0.16 0.75 7.58
CA LEU A 137 -0.13 1.70 8.69
C LEU A 137 0.30 1.03 10.00
N GLY A 138 0.51 -0.29 9.95
CA GLY A 138 0.89 -1.18 11.02
C GLY A 138 0.32 -2.57 10.75
N CYS A 139 1.18 -3.55 10.48
CA CYS A 139 0.79 -4.93 10.19
C CYS A 139 1.63 -5.88 11.03
N GLY A 140 0.97 -6.83 11.66
CA GLY A 140 1.60 -7.86 12.46
C GLY A 140 2.34 -8.90 11.63
N SER A 141 3.10 -9.74 12.29
CA SER A 141 4.03 -10.68 11.63
C SER A 141 3.35 -11.74 10.75
N THR A 142 2.08 -12.10 11.02
CA THR A 142 1.34 -13.08 10.22
C THR A 142 0.74 -12.51 8.94
N VAL A 143 0.64 -11.18 8.85
CA VAL A 143 0.05 -10.45 7.72
C VAL A 143 1.04 -9.48 7.06
N SER A 144 2.32 -9.63 7.37
CA SER A 144 3.44 -8.95 6.71
C SER A 144 4.49 -9.96 6.26
N GLY A 145 5.14 -9.70 5.13
CA GLY A 145 6.09 -10.61 4.50
C GLY A 145 7.36 -9.94 4.01
N SER A 146 8.33 -10.72 3.55
CA SER A 146 9.56 -10.21 2.96
C SER A 146 9.26 -9.39 1.71
N ALA A 147 9.80 -8.18 1.65
CA ALA A 147 9.63 -7.31 0.49
C ALA A 147 10.40 -7.83 -0.73
N GLY A 148 9.89 -7.51 -1.93
CA GLY A 148 10.60 -7.71 -3.19
C GLY A 148 10.36 -9.06 -3.87
N SER A 149 9.42 -9.88 -3.38
CA SER A 149 9.09 -11.15 -4.01
C SER A 149 7.61 -11.52 -3.87
N TRP A 150 7.09 -12.22 -4.88
CA TRP A 150 5.76 -12.80 -4.85
C TRP A 150 5.71 -14.02 -3.93
N SER A 151 4.62 -14.17 -3.19
CA SER A 151 4.38 -15.33 -2.34
C SER A 151 2.89 -15.71 -2.36
N ASN A 152 2.60 -17.00 -2.10
CA ASN A 152 1.23 -17.50 -1.94
C ASN A 152 0.73 -17.35 -0.50
N ASN A 153 0.93 -16.17 0.07
CA ASN A 153 0.47 -15.79 1.41
C ASN A 153 -0.28 -14.46 1.36
N GLN A 154 -1.12 -14.23 2.38
CA GLN A 154 -1.86 -12.99 2.53
C GLN A 154 -1.03 -11.97 3.31
N TYR A 155 -0.27 -11.13 2.61
CA TYR A 155 0.50 -10.05 3.22
C TYR A 155 0.00 -8.68 2.75
N PHE A 156 -0.26 -7.77 3.68
CA PHE A 156 -0.73 -6.40 3.41
C PHE A 156 0.37 -5.35 3.54
N SER A 157 1.53 -5.74 4.07
CA SER A 157 2.71 -4.88 4.23
C SER A 157 4.00 -5.70 4.23
N ALA A 158 5.13 -5.02 4.23
CA ALA A 158 6.43 -5.62 4.43
C ALA A 158 6.74 -5.81 5.93
N THR A 159 7.46 -6.88 6.26
CA THR A 159 7.98 -7.13 7.61
C THR A 159 8.93 -6.01 8.02
N GLY A 160 8.82 -5.53 9.26
CA GLY A 160 9.68 -4.48 9.81
C GLY A 160 9.32 -3.06 9.34
N ALA A 161 8.19 -2.88 8.63
CA ALA A 161 7.73 -1.57 8.23
C ALA A 161 7.33 -0.70 9.43
N THR A 162 7.57 0.60 9.31
CA THR A 162 7.18 1.61 10.29
C THR A 162 5.68 1.55 10.57
N SER A 163 5.31 1.48 11.86
CA SER A 163 3.92 1.47 12.31
C SER A 163 3.44 2.89 12.62
N VAL A 164 2.50 3.39 11.81
CA VAL A 164 1.85 4.68 12.04
C VAL A 164 0.95 4.60 13.27
N VAL A 165 0.19 3.52 13.43
CA VAL A 165 -0.70 3.32 14.58
C VAL A 165 0.07 3.07 15.89
N GLY A 166 1.37 2.78 15.80
CA GLY A 166 2.26 2.61 16.95
C GLY A 166 2.66 3.91 17.64
N THR A 167 2.41 5.05 17.02
CA THR A 167 2.76 6.36 17.57
C THR A 167 1.51 7.24 17.66
N ASN A 168 1.20 7.73 18.85
CA ASN A 168 0.03 8.59 19.05
C ASN A 168 0.13 9.87 18.22
N LEU A 169 -0.97 10.25 17.57
CA LEU A 169 -1.09 11.41 16.68
C LEU A 169 -0.15 11.38 15.45
N ALA A 170 0.50 10.25 15.16
CA ALA A 170 1.27 10.12 13.94
C ALA A 170 0.35 10.27 12.72
N THR A 171 0.88 10.93 11.68
CA THR A 171 0.14 11.21 10.46
C THR A 171 0.75 10.49 9.26
N PHE A 172 -0.13 10.10 8.33
CA PHE A 172 0.26 9.53 7.03
C PHE A 172 -0.68 10.07 5.95
N TYR A 173 -0.13 10.79 4.99
CA TYR A 173 -0.90 11.44 3.93
C TYR A 173 -0.44 10.94 2.56
N ILE A 174 -1.41 10.77 1.65
CA ILE A 174 -1.13 10.23 0.30
C ILE A 174 -1.99 10.93 -0.75
N THR A 175 -1.41 11.14 -1.92
CA THR A 175 -2.08 11.63 -3.12
C THR A 175 -1.36 11.17 -4.39
N GLY A 176 -1.97 11.38 -5.56
CA GLY A 176 -1.35 11.08 -6.85
C GLY A 176 -0.98 9.61 -7.03
N VAL A 177 -1.81 8.69 -6.51
CA VAL A 177 -1.55 7.25 -6.66
C VAL A 177 -1.84 6.83 -8.09
N GLN A 178 -0.85 6.26 -8.77
CA GLN A 178 -0.93 5.72 -10.11
C GLN A 178 -0.35 4.31 -10.13
N LEU A 179 -0.98 3.41 -10.88
CA LEU A 179 -0.48 2.07 -11.18
C LEU A 179 -0.45 1.93 -12.70
N GLU A 180 0.74 1.87 -13.26
CA GLU A 180 0.97 1.91 -14.69
C GLU A 180 1.63 0.62 -15.18
N LYS A 181 1.26 0.16 -16.36
CA LYS A 181 1.90 -0.97 -17.03
C LYS A 181 3.31 -0.58 -17.48
N GLY A 182 4.28 -1.43 -17.17
CA GLY A 182 5.69 -1.21 -17.52
C GLY A 182 6.56 -0.92 -16.31
N SER A 183 7.84 -0.65 -16.59
CA SER A 183 8.89 -0.43 -15.60
C SER A 183 9.16 1.05 -15.30
N THR A 184 8.43 1.96 -15.91
CA THR A 184 8.54 3.41 -15.71
C THR A 184 7.17 4.01 -15.48
N ALA A 185 7.09 4.98 -14.57
CA ALA A 185 5.90 5.81 -14.40
C ALA A 185 6.06 7.13 -15.19
N THR A 186 4.93 7.70 -15.62
CA THR A 186 4.85 8.98 -16.36
C THR A 186 4.44 10.13 -15.47
#